data_71a97814847d8e27b4971325271cabc8
#
_entry.id   71a97814847d8e27b4971325271cabc8
#
_cell.length_a   1.000
_cell.length_b   1.000
_cell.length_c   1.000
_cell.angle_alpha   90.00
_cell.angle_beta   90.00
_cell.angle_gamma   90.00
#
_symmetry.space_group_name_H-M   'P 1'
#
loop_
_entity.id
_entity.type
_entity.pdbx_description
1 polymer ?
#
loop_
_entity_poly.entity_id
_entity_poly.type
_entity_poly.pdbx_seq_one_letter_code
_entity_poly.pdbx_strand_id
1 'polypeptide(L)'
;MTLRLVPSTTFTLWAPTDEADEADAAGDAGPSQLVNVSTDELFAGKRVVVFALPTAFGPTCSTRHLPRYEELYDEFKMLGVDEVYGLSVNDPFVMYEWGKALGIDKVRLLPDGNGEFTRKMGMLVEKGNQSCGLRSW
;
A
#
# COMPACT_ATOMS: atom_id res chain seq x y z
N MET A 1 7.81 24.42 -11.05
CA MET A 1 7.50 23.11 -10.37
C MET A 1 8.25 23.07 -9.05
N THR A 2 7.56 23.07 -7.95
CA THR A 2 8.21 23.02 -6.62
C THR A 2 8.51 21.58 -6.27
N LEU A 3 9.78 21.23 -6.19
CA LEU A 3 10.20 19.92 -5.68
C LEU A 3 9.91 19.85 -4.18
N ARG A 4 9.19 18.84 -3.74
CA ARG A 4 8.98 18.56 -2.33
C ARG A 4 9.77 17.31 -1.95
N LEU A 5 10.39 17.35 -0.78
CA LEU A 5 11.02 16.16 -0.23
C LEU A 5 9.95 15.19 0.25
N VAL A 6 10.17 13.92 -0.01
CA VAL A 6 9.33 12.86 0.55
C VAL A 6 9.56 12.82 2.06
N PRO A 7 8.50 12.88 2.88
CA PRO A 7 8.67 12.88 4.33
C PRO A 7 9.21 11.55 4.84
N SER A 8 10.04 11.61 5.86
CA SER A 8 10.49 10.43 6.60
C SER A 8 9.33 9.86 7.43
N THR A 9 9.03 8.60 7.21
CA THR A 9 7.95 7.87 7.89
C THR A 9 8.30 6.38 7.91
N THR A 10 7.76 5.66 8.87
CA THR A 10 7.86 4.20 8.95
C THR A 10 6.47 3.59 8.73
N PHE A 11 6.38 2.65 7.80
CA PHE A 11 5.19 1.83 7.60
C PHE A 11 5.35 0.50 8.33
N THR A 12 4.25 0.00 8.87
CA THR A 12 4.20 -1.34 9.45
C THR A 12 3.43 -2.25 8.49
N LEU A 13 4.07 -3.30 8.01
CA LEU A 13 3.50 -4.25 7.06
C LEU A 13 3.16 -5.55 7.79
N TRP A 14 2.10 -6.22 7.36
CA TRP A 14 1.85 -7.62 7.68
C TRP A 14 2.43 -8.47 6.57
N ALA A 15 3.41 -9.30 6.86
CA ALA A 15 4.15 -10.06 5.87
C ALA A 15 4.37 -11.50 6.32
N PRO A 16 4.40 -12.47 5.39
CA PRO A 16 4.83 -13.82 5.70
C PRO A 16 6.25 -13.81 6.26
N THR A 17 6.57 -14.72 7.17
CA THR A 17 7.93 -14.92 7.65
C THR A 17 8.70 -15.80 6.68
N ASP A 18 10.03 -15.67 6.66
CA ASP A 18 10.91 -16.50 5.83
C ASP A 18 10.83 -18.01 6.21
N GLU A 19 10.22 -18.33 7.35
CA GLU A 19 9.97 -19.71 7.78
C GLU A 19 8.72 -20.35 7.13
N ALA A 20 8.02 -19.60 6.26
CA ALA A 20 6.77 -20.05 5.62
C ALA A 20 6.98 -21.04 4.46
N ASP A 21 8.19 -21.52 4.19
CA ASP A 21 8.47 -22.50 3.13
C ASP A 21 7.93 -23.91 3.43
N GLU A 22 7.37 -24.14 4.62
CA GLU A 22 6.60 -25.34 4.92
C GLU A 22 5.11 -25.02 5.00
N ALA A 23 4.54 -24.70 3.83
CA ALA A 23 3.09 -24.52 3.70
C ALA A 23 2.38 -25.83 4.07
N ASP A 24 1.67 -25.77 5.16
CA ASP A 24 0.69 -26.79 5.52
C ASP A 24 -0.36 -26.93 4.40
N ALA A 25 -0.63 -28.16 3.99
CA ALA A 25 -1.56 -28.50 2.90
C ALA A 25 -3.03 -28.11 3.18
N ALA A 26 -3.30 -27.38 4.26
CA ALA A 26 -4.61 -26.94 4.69
C ALA A 26 -5.00 -25.52 4.21
N GLY A 27 -4.14 -24.85 3.42
CA GLY A 27 -4.48 -23.52 2.85
C GLY A 27 -4.49 -22.39 3.86
N ASP A 28 -3.98 -22.58 5.04
CA ASP A 28 -3.78 -21.53 6.03
C ASP A 28 -2.47 -20.79 5.73
N ALA A 29 -2.53 -19.44 5.78
CA ALA A 29 -1.33 -18.64 5.55
C ALA A 29 -0.29 -19.01 6.59
N GLY A 30 0.92 -19.36 6.14
CA GLY A 30 2.04 -19.63 7.02
C GLY A 30 2.31 -18.50 8.02
N PRO A 31 3.25 -18.66 8.93
CA PRO A 31 3.50 -17.66 9.98
C PRO A 31 3.77 -16.29 9.37
N SER A 32 3.10 -15.27 9.87
CA SER A 32 3.20 -13.88 9.42
C SER A 32 3.56 -12.98 10.60
N GLN A 33 4.21 -11.88 10.33
CA GLN A 33 4.66 -10.94 11.35
C GLN A 33 4.50 -9.49 10.92
N LEU A 34 4.47 -8.59 11.90
CA LEU A 34 4.55 -7.17 11.65
C LEU A 34 6.01 -6.77 11.36
N VAL A 35 6.23 -6.13 10.22
CA VAL A 35 7.55 -5.66 9.78
C VAL A 35 7.51 -4.15 9.57
N ASN A 36 8.46 -3.45 10.18
CA ASN A 36 8.60 -2.00 10.01
C ASN A 36 9.56 -1.71 8.85
N VAL A 37 9.11 -0.85 7.92
CA VAL A 37 9.89 -0.44 6.74
C VAL A 37 9.82 1.08 6.62
N SER A 38 10.97 1.74 6.52
CA SER A 38 11.05 3.18 6.37
C SER A 38 10.83 3.64 4.93
N THR A 39 10.46 4.92 4.77
CA THR A 39 10.40 5.55 3.43
C THR A 39 11.74 5.51 2.71
N ASP A 40 12.85 5.61 3.44
CA ASP A 40 14.19 5.51 2.84
C ASP A 40 14.43 4.12 2.25
N GLU A 41 14.08 3.05 2.96
CA GLU A 41 14.21 1.69 2.45
C GLU A 41 13.32 1.44 1.22
N LEU A 42 12.13 2.03 1.19
CA LEU A 42 11.18 1.85 0.08
C LEU A 42 11.53 2.69 -1.16
N PHE A 43 12.02 3.92 -0.97
CA PHE A 43 12.08 4.92 -2.04
C PHE A 43 13.48 5.38 -2.40
N ALA A 44 14.48 5.28 -1.51
CA ALA A 44 15.80 5.85 -1.75
C ALA A 44 16.47 5.23 -2.99
N GLY A 45 16.97 6.09 -3.88
CA GLY A 45 17.63 5.66 -5.11
C GLY A 45 16.71 5.03 -6.16
N LYS A 46 15.39 5.11 -5.98
CA LYS A 46 14.40 4.51 -6.87
C LYS A 46 13.46 5.57 -7.46
N ARG A 47 12.98 5.30 -8.67
CA ARG A 47 11.86 6.01 -9.26
C ARG A 47 10.58 5.23 -8.94
N VAL A 48 9.75 5.78 -8.08
CA VAL A 48 8.55 5.10 -7.59
C VAL A 48 7.28 5.87 -7.96
N VAL A 49 6.21 5.15 -8.17
CA VAL A 49 4.84 5.69 -8.22
C VAL A 49 4.15 5.30 -6.93
N VAL A 50 3.65 6.29 -6.20
CA VAL A 50 2.79 6.07 -5.03
C VAL A 50 1.43 6.68 -5.34
N PHE A 51 0.40 5.85 -5.39
CA PHE A 51 -0.98 6.32 -5.54
C PHE A 51 -1.76 6.07 -4.25
N ALA A 52 -2.64 6.99 -3.93
CA ALA A 52 -3.44 6.92 -2.72
C ALA A 52 -4.87 6.47 -3.02
N LEU A 53 -5.43 5.74 -2.08
CA LEU A 53 -6.79 5.20 -2.14
C LEU A 53 -7.51 5.56 -0.85
N PRO A 54 -8.74 6.12 -0.93
CA PRO A 54 -9.44 6.55 0.28
C PRO A 54 -9.84 5.39 1.20
N THR A 55 -10.21 4.23 0.64
CA THR A 55 -10.67 3.10 1.46
C THR A 55 -10.28 1.75 0.88
N ALA A 56 -9.61 0.92 1.68
CA ALA A 56 -9.51 -0.51 1.40
C ALA A 56 -10.93 -1.11 1.38
N PHE A 57 -11.17 -2.08 0.51
CA PHE A 57 -12.47 -2.71 0.26
C PHE A 57 -13.56 -1.75 -0.27
N GLY A 58 -13.27 -0.47 -0.47
CA GLY A 58 -14.21 0.46 -1.10
C GLY A 58 -14.53 0.03 -2.54
N PRO A 59 -15.77 0.20 -3.02
CA PRO A 59 -16.18 -0.34 -4.33
C PRO A 59 -15.31 0.13 -5.50
N THR A 60 -15.13 1.43 -5.64
CA THR A 60 -14.33 2.01 -6.74
C THR A 60 -12.84 1.67 -6.60
N CYS A 61 -12.32 1.71 -5.38
CA CYS A 61 -10.92 1.37 -5.10
C CYS A 61 -10.63 -0.09 -5.46
N SER A 62 -11.57 -0.99 -5.20
CA SER A 62 -11.44 -2.44 -5.40
C SER A 62 -11.72 -2.90 -6.84
N THR A 63 -12.57 -2.19 -7.59
CA THR A 63 -13.00 -2.65 -8.92
C THR A 63 -12.31 -1.93 -10.06
N ARG A 64 -11.86 -0.70 -9.85
CA ARG A 64 -11.31 0.15 -10.92
C ARG A 64 -9.92 0.68 -10.61
N HIS A 65 -9.70 1.21 -9.40
CA HIS A 65 -8.47 1.96 -9.10
C HIS A 65 -7.28 1.01 -8.94
N LEU A 66 -7.25 0.22 -7.89
CA LEU A 66 -6.14 -0.70 -7.61
C LEU A 66 -5.93 -1.74 -8.72
N PRO A 67 -6.97 -2.42 -9.27
CA PRO A 67 -6.76 -3.36 -10.35
C PRO A 67 -6.14 -2.75 -11.60
N ARG A 68 -6.45 -1.50 -11.90
CA ARG A 68 -5.88 -0.83 -13.08
C ARG A 68 -4.38 -0.56 -12.94
N TYR A 69 -3.90 -0.21 -11.75
CA TYR A 69 -2.46 -0.10 -11.50
C TYR A 69 -1.76 -1.46 -11.57
N GLU A 70 -2.40 -2.50 -11.09
CA GLU A 70 -1.89 -3.88 -11.21
C GLU A 70 -1.73 -4.31 -12.67
N GLU A 71 -2.73 -4.06 -13.50
CA GLU A 71 -2.68 -4.33 -14.94
C GLU A 71 -1.56 -3.57 -15.65
N LEU A 72 -1.35 -2.31 -15.28
CA LEU A 72 -0.38 -1.41 -15.90
C LEU A 72 1.01 -1.53 -15.30
N TYR A 73 1.23 -2.38 -14.33
CA TYR A 73 2.51 -2.48 -13.62
C TYR A 73 3.71 -2.68 -14.56
N ASP A 74 3.60 -3.59 -15.51
CA ASP A 74 4.68 -3.87 -16.46
C ASP A 74 4.95 -2.67 -17.39
N GLU A 75 3.92 -1.91 -17.75
CA GLU A 75 4.07 -0.68 -18.53
C GLU A 75 4.82 0.39 -17.74
N PHE A 76 4.53 0.55 -16.44
CA PHE A 76 5.32 1.43 -15.56
C PHE A 76 6.79 1.02 -15.52
N LYS A 77 7.07 -0.29 -15.42
CA LYS A 77 8.44 -0.82 -15.46
C LYS A 77 9.15 -0.47 -16.77
N MET A 78 8.48 -0.61 -17.90
CA MET A 78 9.02 -0.26 -19.22
C MET A 78 9.35 1.24 -19.34
N LEU A 79 8.64 2.10 -18.61
CA LEU A 79 8.87 3.53 -18.55
C LEU A 79 9.96 3.93 -17.53
N GLY A 80 10.63 2.98 -16.92
CA GLY A 80 11.72 3.21 -15.98
C GLY A 80 11.28 3.42 -14.53
N VAL A 81 10.07 3.05 -14.17
CA VAL A 81 9.59 3.02 -12.78
C VAL A 81 10.12 1.75 -12.12
N ASP A 82 10.74 1.89 -10.95
CA ASP A 82 11.31 0.76 -10.21
C ASP A 82 10.27 0.03 -9.39
N GLU A 83 9.28 0.76 -8.83
CA GLU A 83 8.24 0.16 -8.01
C GLU A 83 6.95 1.00 -8.00
N VAL A 84 5.82 0.34 -7.81
CA VAL A 84 4.48 0.94 -7.72
C VAL A 84 3.85 0.57 -6.39
N TYR A 85 3.46 1.58 -5.62
CA TYR A 85 2.86 1.43 -4.29
C TYR A 85 1.46 1.99 -4.26
N GLY A 86 0.52 1.21 -3.70
CA GLY A 86 -0.82 1.67 -3.36
C GLY A 86 -0.92 1.95 -1.86
N LEU A 87 -1.27 3.18 -1.48
CA LEU A 87 -1.30 3.63 -0.09
C LEU A 87 -2.74 3.92 0.34
N SER A 88 -3.10 3.52 1.55
CA SER A 88 -4.37 3.88 2.17
C SER A 88 -4.21 4.04 3.69
N VAL A 89 -5.05 4.90 4.28
CA VAL A 89 -5.15 5.06 5.75
C VAL A 89 -5.95 3.89 6.29
N ASN A 90 -5.34 2.73 6.30
CA ASN A 90 -5.85 1.47 6.83
C ASN A 90 -4.72 0.73 7.54
N ASP A 91 -5.07 -0.16 8.47
CA ASP A 91 -4.09 -0.96 9.19
C ASP A 91 -3.43 -2.03 8.31
N PRO A 92 -2.31 -2.64 8.76
CA PRO A 92 -1.57 -3.62 7.97
C PRO A 92 -2.37 -4.90 7.69
N PHE A 93 -3.24 -5.32 8.58
CA PHE A 93 -4.03 -6.54 8.39
C PHE A 93 -5.09 -6.36 7.31
N VAL A 94 -5.79 -5.24 7.35
CA VAL A 94 -6.80 -4.87 6.32
C VAL A 94 -6.15 -4.74 4.95
N MET A 95 -5.00 -4.07 4.85
CA MET A 95 -4.30 -3.89 3.58
C MET A 95 -3.81 -5.23 3.00
N TYR A 96 -3.30 -6.10 3.85
CA TYR A 96 -2.87 -7.44 3.44
C TYR A 96 -4.04 -8.27 2.89
N GLU A 97 -5.13 -8.36 3.65
CA GLU A 97 -6.31 -9.13 3.24
C GLU A 97 -6.97 -8.54 1.98
N TRP A 98 -6.98 -7.22 1.85
CA TRP A 98 -7.50 -6.57 0.65
C TRP A 98 -6.70 -6.92 -0.60
N GLY A 99 -5.38 -6.84 -0.53
CA GLY A 99 -4.50 -7.25 -1.62
C GLY A 99 -4.70 -8.70 -2.01
N LYS A 100 -4.80 -9.59 -1.02
CA LYS A 100 -5.06 -11.02 -1.21
C LYS A 100 -6.43 -11.27 -1.86
N ALA A 101 -7.48 -10.61 -1.38
CA ALA A 101 -8.83 -10.75 -1.92
C ALA A 101 -8.94 -10.32 -3.40
N LEU A 102 -8.15 -9.32 -3.81
CA LEU A 102 -8.12 -8.82 -5.19
C LEU A 102 -7.09 -9.53 -6.08
N GLY A 103 -6.29 -10.44 -5.54
CA GLY A 103 -5.22 -11.10 -6.29
C GLY A 103 -4.12 -10.14 -6.74
N ILE A 104 -3.82 -9.12 -5.93
CA ILE A 104 -2.74 -8.16 -6.19
C ILE A 104 -1.40 -8.84 -5.95
N ASP A 105 -0.58 -8.89 -6.98
CA ASP A 105 0.68 -9.64 -6.99
C ASP A 105 1.91 -8.74 -7.21
N LYS A 106 1.77 -7.72 -8.03
CA LYS A 106 2.86 -6.83 -8.45
C LYS A 106 2.89 -5.50 -7.70
N VAL A 107 1.76 -4.82 -7.59
CA VAL A 107 1.64 -3.58 -6.81
C VAL A 107 1.82 -3.88 -5.33
N ARG A 108 2.66 -3.11 -4.66
CA ARG A 108 2.89 -3.24 -3.22
C ARG A 108 1.98 -2.30 -2.45
N LEU A 109 1.29 -2.82 -1.43
CA LEU A 109 0.36 -2.03 -0.63
C LEU A 109 1.05 -1.49 0.62
N LEU A 110 0.85 -0.19 0.90
CA LEU A 110 1.40 0.50 2.05
C LEU A 110 0.29 0.89 3.02
N PRO A 111 0.25 0.29 4.21
CA PRO A 111 -0.69 0.67 5.26
C PRO A 111 -0.20 1.92 5.98
N ASP A 112 -0.89 3.03 5.78
CA ASP A 112 -0.68 4.27 6.52
C ASP A 112 -1.72 4.41 7.64
N GLY A 113 -1.78 3.42 8.53
CA GLY A 113 -2.85 3.27 9.52
C GLY A 113 -3.03 4.47 10.44
N ASN A 114 -1.95 5.17 10.77
CA ASN A 114 -1.99 6.39 11.57
C ASN A 114 -2.16 7.67 10.72
N GLY A 115 -2.20 7.55 9.41
CA GLY A 115 -2.31 8.70 8.49
C GLY A 115 -1.09 9.63 8.51
N GLU A 116 0.04 9.18 9.03
CA GLU A 116 1.23 10.02 9.22
C GLU A 116 1.85 10.45 7.90
N PHE A 117 2.09 9.51 7.00
CA PHE A 117 2.64 9.82 5.68
C PHE A 117 1.68 10.71 4.88
N THR A 118 0.42 10.35 4.84
CA THR A 118 -0.64 11.11 4.16
C THR A 118 -0.71 12.54 4.68
N ARG A 119 -0.68 12.73 6.00
CA ARG A 119 -0.70 14.06 6.63
C ARG A 119 0.54 14.87 6.28
N LYS A 120 1.73 14.27 6.36
CA LYS A 120 3.00 14.95 6.03
C LYS A 120 3.09 15.33 4.55
N MET A 121 2.47 14.54 3.67
CA MET A 121 2.34 14.85 2.25
C MET A 121 1.28 15.92 1.95
N GLY A 122 0.48 16.32 2.94
CA GLY A 122 -0.63 17.26 2.74
C GLY A 122 -1.82 16.68 1.99
N MET A 123 -1.99 15.36 2.03
CA MET A 123 -3.01 14.61 1.30
C MET A 123 -4.13 14.06 2.20
N LEU A 124 -4.09 14.41 3.50
CA LEU A 124 -5.11 13.93 4.44
C LEU A 124 -6.41 14.71 4.28
N VAL A 125 -7.49 13.99 4.07
CA VAL A 125 -8.84 14.55 3.91
C VAL A 125 -9.81 13.93 4.90
N GLU A 126 -10.83 14.70 5.28
CA GLU A 126 -11.91 14.22 6.15
C GLU A 126 -13.08 13.72 5.30
N LYS A 127 -13.47 12.48 5.52
CA LYS A 127 -14.62 11.82 4.89
C LYS A 127 -15.72 11.47 5.91
N GLY A 128 -15.91 12.33 6.91
CA GLY A 128 -16.90 12.14 7.96
C GLY A 128 -18.33 12.01 7.46
N ASN A 129 -18.69 12.70 6.39
CA ASN A 129 -19.99 12.59 5.74
C ASN A 129 -20.26 11.20 5.14
N GLN A 130 -19.24 10.37 4.97
CA GLN A 130 -19.33 8.99 4.51
C GLN A 130 -19.00 7.99 5.62
N SER A 131 -18.90 8.45 6.86
CA SER A 131 -18.47 7.66 8.02
C SER A 131 -17.09 7.00 7.84
N CYS A 132 -16.22 7.59 7.02
CA CYS A 132 -14.89 7.06 6.75
C CYS A 132 -13.78 7.74 7.55
N GLY A 133 -14.07 8.86 8.23
CA GLY A 133 -13.07 9.59 9.01
C GLY A 133 -11.97 10.20 8.14
N LEU A 134 -10.75 10.22 8.67
CA LEU A 134 -9.57 10.74 7.99
C LEU A 134 -9.02 9.71 7.00
N ARG A 135 -8.81 10.14 5.74
CA ARG A 135 -8.36 9.27 4.65
C ARG A 135 -7.30 9.94 3.78
N SER A 136 -6.58 9.13 3.03
CA SER A 136 -5.68 9.60 1.97
C SER A 136 -6.46 9.90 0.69
N TRP A 137 -6.06 10.98 0.00
CA TRP A 137 -6.69 11.39 -1.24
C TRP A 137 -5.65 11.73 -2.31
#